data_5477fe5d005547f0f49941ee895446e5
#
_entry.id   5477fe5d005547f0f49941ee895446e5
#
_cell.length_a   1.000
_cell.length_b   1.000
_cell.length_c   1.000
_cell.angle_alpha   90.00
_cell.angle_beta   90.00
_cell.angle_gamma   90.00
#
_symmetry.space_group_name_H-M   'P 1'
#
loop_
_entity.id
_entity.type
_entity.pdbx_description
1 polymer ?
#
loop_
_entity_poly.entity_id
_entity_poly.type
_entity_poly.pdbx_seq_one_letter_code
_entity_poly.pdbx_strand_id
1 'polypeptide(L)'
;MDYSKPSRAIHICRSPDCGCGLTRRDFLRLSALTAASVAAPLLSAGDARAQGAGSDVPVKIGYLPITDATPLLVAHARKLFEAEGLRVDKPRLFRTWAQIVEAFVAGQVNVIHLLSPATLWVRYGTRFPAKVVAWNHVNGSALTVAPGINSVAELGGRTLAIPFWYSIHNVLLQQILQANGLVPVTRTRDANLARNEVNLVVLPPAEMVSALAGRSIAGFIVAEPFNAAAETAGVGKVLRLSGDVWKNHACCVTFLAERDIAERPEWAQRVTNAIVRAQLWTRSNQLEAAKLLSSADDNKYTPHNPQVLAKVLATTDYASYEASGAARNKGWHQRRIDFQPYPFASYTEELVRLLQKTRVEGDTGFLQKLDPRFVARDLVDDRFVRKAIASVGGPGAFGLPTDLLRKEILAV
;
A
#
# COMPACT_ATOMS: atom_id res chain seq x y z
N MET A 1 -24.06 29.10 43.02
CA MET A 1 -24.56 29.56 41.69
C MET A 1 -24.76 28.31 40.86
N ASP A 2 -26.03 28.05 40.59
CA ASP A 2 -26.61 26.84 40.02
C ASP A 2 -26.60 26.97 38.49
N TYR A 3 -26.09 25.94 37.77
CA TYR A 3 -26.22 25.81 36.31
C TYR A 3 -26.59 24.39 35.92
N SER A 4 -27.85 24.06 36.21
CA SER A 4 -28.52 22.93 35.60
C SER A 4 -29.21 23.39 34.27
N LYS A 5 -28.79 22.90 33.10
CA LYS A 5 -29.59 22.90 31.88
C LYS A 5 -29.55 21.51 31.24
N PRO A 6 -30.73 20.97 30.87
CA PRO A 6 -30.82 19.59 30.36
C PRO A 6 -30.47 19.50 28.88
N SER A 7 -29.74 18.42 28.51
CA SER A 7 -29.49 18.00 27.15
C SER A 7 -30.81 17.58 26.46
N ARG A 8 -31.05 18.10 25.27
CA ARG A 8 -32.16 17.68 24.41
C ARG A 8 -31.89 16.28 23.85
N ALA A 9 -32.64 15.32 24.34
CA ALA A 9 -32.71 13.99 23.78
C ALA A 9 -33.38 14.03 22.41
N ILE A 10 -32.80 13.43 21.39
CA ILE A 10 -33.39 13.20 20.09
C ILE A 10 -34.39 12.04 20.23
N HIS A 11 -35.68 12.33 20.18
CA HIS A 11 -36.74 11.33 20.14
C HIS A 11 -36.79 10.68 18.76
N ILE A 12 -36.47 9.40 18.67
CA ILE A 12 -36.75 8.56 17.50
C ILE A 12 -38.19 8.05 17.65
N CYS A 13 -39.07 8.55 16.82
CA CYS A 13 -40.48 8.13 16.80
C CYS A 13 -40.60 6.73 16.16
N ARG A 14 -41.02 5.74 16.94
CA ARG A 14 -41.39 4.39 16.48
C ARG A 14 -42.90 4.20 16.52
N SER A 15 -43.60 4.85 15.61
CA SER A 15 -45.04 4.59 15.42
C SER A 15 -45.44 4.82 13.98
N PRO A 16 -46.31 3.98 13.37
CA PRO A 16 -46.71 4.08 11.96
C PRO A 16 -47.57 5.27 11.60
N ASP A 17 -48.05 6.07 12.56
CA ASP A 17 -49.01 7.17 12.34
C ASP A 17 -48.47 8.59 12.57
N CYS A 18 -47.16 8.79 12.44
CA CYS A 18 -46.57 10.12 12.56
C CYS A 18 -46.55 10.82 11.18
N GLY A 19 -47.47 11.76 10.95
CA GLY A 19 -47.72 12.46 9.67
C GLY A 19 -46.68 13.52 9.27
N CYS A 20 -45.38 13.23 9.37
CA CYS A 20 -44.27 14.10 8.94
C CYS A 20 -43.25 13.37 8.07
N GLY A 21 -43.69 12.76 7.00
CA GLY A 21 -42.84 12.14 5.99
C GLY A 21 -43.37 12.38 4.59
N LEU A 22 -42.55 13.02 3.76
CA LEU A 22 -42.79 13.10 2.31
C LEU A 22 -42.88 11.67 1.76
N THR A 23 -44.02 11.32 1.16
CA THR A 23 -44.23 10.00 0.56
C THR A 23 -43.50 9.90 -0.78
N ARG A 24 -43.20 8.65 -1.24
CA ARG A 24 -42.65 8.41 -2.58
C ARG A 24 -43.42 9.06 -3.71
N ARG A 25 -44.74 9.31 -3.52
CA ARG A 25 -45.58 10.01 -4.47
C ARG A 25 -45.32 11.52 -4.51
N ASP A 26 -44.95 12.12 -3.39
CA ASP A 26 -44.62 13.55 -3.34
C ASP A 26 -43.27 13.86 -3.96
N PHE A 27 -42.34 12.94 -3.86
CA PHE A 27 -41.05 13.02 -4.55
C PHE A 27 -41.19 12.94 -6.08
N LEU A 28 -42.06 12.07 -6.57
CA LEU A 28 -42.34 11.94 -8.01
C LEU A 28 -43.14 13.13 -8.60
N ARG A 29 -43.91 13.85 -7.81
CA ARG A 29 -44.65 15.08 -8.25
C ARG A 29 -43.73 16.30 -8.32
N LEU A 30 -42.71 16.41 -7.49
CA LEU A 30 -41.69 17.47 -7.59
C LEU A 30 -40.79 17.33 -8.81
N SER A 31 -40.57 16.10 -9.31
CA SER A 31 -39.74 15.84 -10.48
C SER A 31 -40.39 16.11 -11.83
N ALA A 32 -41.73 16.33 -11.85
CA ALA A 32 -42.51 16.51 -13.09
C ALA A 32 -42.76 17.98 -13.48
N LEU A 33 -42.35 18.96 -12.65
CA LEU A 33 -42.62 20.39 -12.86
C LEU A 33 -41.44 21.20 -13.46
N THR A 34 -40.32 20.55 -13.84
CA THR A 34 -39.17 21.24 -14.46
C THR A 34 -38.92 20.88 -15.94
N ALA A 35 -39.93 20.32 -16.62
CA ALA A 35 -39.83 19.95 -18.04
C ALA A 35 -40.80 20.75 -18.92
N ALA A 36 -40.76 22.10 -18.84
CA ALA A 36 -41.38 22.92 -19.89
C ALA A 36 -40.74 24.33 -19.94
N SER A 37 -40.33 24.71 -21.12
CA SER A 37 -39.70 25.99 -21.60
C SER A 37 -38.15 25.96 -21.55
N VAL A 38 -37.51 25.83 -22.71
CA VAL A 38 -37.22 26.87 -23.70
C VAL A 38 -36.77 26.23 -25.01
N ALA A 39 -37.44 26.53 -26.09
CA ALA A 39 -36.97 26.26 -27.47
C ALA A 39 -36.27 27.49 -28.01
N ALA A 40 -35.22 27.22 -28.79
CA ALA A 40 -34.51 28.01 -29.82
C ALA A 40 -33.29 28.85 -29.40
N PRO A 41 -32.32 29.11 -30.32
CA PRO A 41 -32.14 28.62 -31.68
C PRO A 41 -30.78 27.93 -31.97
N LEU A 42 -30.76 27.13 -33.01
CA LEU A 42 -29.58 26.62 -33.73
C LEU A 42 -28.81 27.79 -34.36
N LEU A 43 -27.57 28.05 -33.91
CA LEU A 43 -26.55 28.75 -34.72
C LEU A 43 -25.14 28.33 -34.30
N SER A 44 -24.38 27.92 -35.35
CA SER A 44 -22.93 27.70 -35.41
C SER A 44 -22.36 26.54 -34.60
N ALA A 45 -22.24 25.41 -35.24
CA ALA A 45 -21.23 24.40 -34.96
C ALA A 45 -19.86 24.98 -35.28
N GLY A 46 -19.22 25.65 -34.33
CA GLY A 46 -17.80 25.84 -34.30
C GLY A 46 -17.21 24.65 -33.59
N ASP A 47 -16.12 24.07 -34.11
CA ASP A 47 -15.37 22.97 -33.54
C ASP A 47 -15.04 23.18 -32.06
N ALA A 48 -15.98 22.88 -31.19
CA ALA A 48 -15.69 22.61 -29.77
C ALA A 48 -15.06 21.21 -29.75
N ARG A 49 -13.74 21.15 -29.87
CA ARG A 49 -13.00 19.99 -29.37
C ARG A 49 -13.58 19.68 -28.01
N ALA A 50 -14.18 18.51 -27.89
CA ALA A 50 -14.61 17.95 -26.63
C ALA A 50 -13.38 17.87 -25.72
N GLN A 51 -13.13 18.92 -24.93
CA GLN A 51 -12.28 18.85 -23.76
C GLN A 51 -13.03 17.90 -22.81
N GLY A 52 -12.49 16.67 -22.74
CA GLY A 52 -13.13 15.59 -22.00
C GLY A 52 -13.43 15.99 -20.56
N ALA A 53 -14.68 15.87 -20.16
CA ALA A 53 -15.18 16.09 -18.79
C ALA A 53 -14.46 15.23 -17.71
N GLY A 54 -13.43 14.47 -18.08
CA GLY A 54 -12.60 13.63 -17.20
C GLY A 54 -11.34 14.28 -16.64
N SER A 55 -10.90 15.46 -17.16
CA SER A 55 -9.63 16.08 -16.77
C SER A 55 -9.69 16.87 -15.47
N ASP A 56 -10.88 17.15 -14.96
CA ASP A 56 -11.08 18.08 -13.83
C ASP A 56 -11.05 17.45 -12.44
N VAL A 57 -11.04 16.12 -12.34
CA VAL A 57 -11.01 15.45 -11.04
C VAL A 57 -9.59 15.52 -10.46
N PRO A 58 -9.40 16.15 -9.29
CA PRO A 58 -8.09 16.24 -8.68
C PRO A 58 -7.57 14.86 -8.26
N VAL A 59 -6.27 14.66 -8.36
CA VAL A 59 -5.57 13.52 -7.79
C VAL A 59 -5.55 13.70 -6.27
N LYS A 60 -6.19 12.79 -5.54
CA LYS A 60 -6.27 12.80 -4.08
C LYS A 60 -5.49 11.59 -3.54
N ILE A 61 -4.26 11.85 -3.13
CA ILE A 61 -3.34 10.80 -2.70
C ILE A 61 -3.57 10.47 -1.23
N GLY A 62 -3.75 9.16 -0.93
CA GLY A 62 -3.66 8.61 0.42
C GLY A 62 -2.37 7.83 0.61
N TYR A 63 -1.68 8.01 1.76
CA TYR A 63 -0.44 7.29 2.04
C TYR A 63 -0.20 7.06 3.53
N LEU A 64 0.61 6.03 3.85
CA LEU A 64 1.25 5.85 5.14
C LEU A 64 2.68 6.41 5.08
N PRO A 65 3.27 6.87 6.21
CA PRO A 65 4.59 7.52 6.24
C PRO A 65 5.74 6.49 6.16
N ILE A 66 5.79 5.75 5.07
CA ILE A 66 6.76 4.69 4.75
C ILE A 66 7.39 4.94 3.38
N THR A 67 8.55 4.34 3.14
CA THR A 67 9.28 4.50 1.87
C THR A 67 8.55 3.94 0.66
N ASP A 68 7.58 3.09 0.87
CA ASP A 68 6.71 2.51 -0.16
C ASP A 68 5.88 3.58 -0.90
N ALA A 69 5.60 4.71 -0.22
CA ALA A 69 4.87 5.85 -0.80
C ALA A 69 5.75 6.76 -1.66
N THR A 70 7.06 6.53 -1.70
CA THR A 70 8.03 7.40 -2.39
C THR A 70 7.59 7.83 -3.79
N PRO A 71 7.12 6.95 -4.70
CA PRO A 71 6.74 7.39 -6.04
C PRO A 71 5.60 8.40 -6.06
N LEU A 72 4.60 8.23 -5.19
CA LEU A 72 3.46 9.14 -5.09
C LEU A 72 3.90 10.52 -4.54
N LEU A 73 4.74 10.51 -3.51
CA LEU A 73 5.19 11.71 -2.83
C LEU A 73 6.20 12.49 -3.66
N VAL A 74 7.11 11.79 -4.34
CA VAL A 74 8.04 12.41 -5.31
C VAL A 74 7.27 12.99 -6.50
N ALA A 75 6.26 12.29 -7.02
CA ALA A 75 5.45 12.81 -8.11
C ALA A 75 4.74 14.12 -7.70
N HIS A 76 4.21 14.20 -6.48
CA HIS A 76 3.61 15.42 -5.94
C HIS A 76 4.65 16.54 -5.75
N ALA A 77 5.75 16.27 -5.02
CA ALA A 77 6.75 17.30 -4.70
C ALA A 77 7.43 17.88 -5.95
N ARG A 78 7.63 17.05 -6.98
CA ARG A 78 8.26 17.46 -8.25
C ARG A 78 7.26 17.95 -9.30
N LYS A 79 5.99 18.13 -8.91
CA LYS A 79 4.91 18.60 -9.79
C LYS A 79 4.75 17.75 -11.06
N LEU A 80 4.99 16.43 -10.96
CA LEU A 80 4.88 15.53 -12.12
C LEU A 80 3.43 15.28 -12.51
N PHE A 81 2.47 15.36 -11.57
CA PHE A 81 1.05 15.32 -11.87
C PHE A 81 0.61 16.55 -12.67
N GLU A 82 1.06 17.74 -12.28
CA GLU A 82 0.79 18.99 -12.98
C GLU A 82 1.45 19.01 -14.37
N ALA A 83 2.64 18.42 -14.50
CA ALA A 83 3.31 18.24 -15.79
C ALA A 83 2.54 17.31 -16.75
N GLU A 84 1.73 16.41 -16.22
CA GLU A 84 0.77 15.58 -16.98
C GLU A 84 -0.60 16.29 -17.16
N GLY A 85 -0.72 17.58 -16.76
CA GLY A 85 -1.95 18.36 -16.87
C GLY A 85 -3.03 17.97 -15.85
N LEU A 86 -2.64 17.37 -14.71
CA LEU A 86 -3.55 17.01 -13.63
C LEU A 86 -3.50 18.04 -12.50
N ARG A 87 -4.63 18.29 -11.87
CA ARG A 87 -4.67 18.93 -10.55
C ARG A 87 -4.39 17.87 -9.49
N VAL A 88 -3.65 18.23 -8.45
CA VAL A 88 -3.36 17.31 -7.33
C VAL A 88 -3.55 18.05 -6.01
N ASP A 89 -4.27 17.40 -5.09
CA ASP A 89 -4.41 17.87 -3.72
C ASP A 89 -3.18 17.49 -2.89
N LYS A 90 -2.93 18.20 -1.79
CA LYS A 90 -1.89 17.81 -0.84
C LYS A 90 -2.12 16.37 -0.38
N PRO A 91 -1.11 15.47 -0.47
CA PRO A 91 -1.24 14.08 -0.05
C PRO A 91 -1.70 13.95 1.41
N ARG A 92 -2.64 13.05 1.67
CA ARG A 92 -3.21 12.81 2.99
C ARG A 92 -2.53 11.62 3.67
N LEU A 93 -1.93 11.88 4.84
CA LEU A 93 -1.28 10.87 5.65
C LEU A 93 -2.31 10.09 6.48
N PHE A 94 -2.17 8.76 6.48
CA PHE A 94 -2.92 7.82 7.32
C PHE A 94 -1.97 7.07 8.26
N ARG A 95 -2.49 6.58 9.37
CA ARG A 95 -1.70 5.86 10.39
C ARG A 95 -1.80 4.35 10.26
N THR A 96 -2.89 3.85 9.70
CA THR A 96 -3.16 2.41 9.57
C THR A 96 -3.66 2.05 8.19
N TRP A 97 -3.47 0.78 7.81
CA TRP A 97 -3.95 0.25 6.54
C TRP A 97 -5.48 0.19 6.45
N ALA A 98 -6.17 -0.03 7.57
CA ALA A 98 -7.62 0.02 7.61
C ALA A 98 -8.15 1.42 7.27
N GLN A 99 -7.59 2.47 7.90
CA GLN A 99 -8.00 3.85 7.66
C GLN A 99 -7.83 4.28 6.19
N ILE A 100 -6.72 3.90 5.53
CA ILE A 100 -6.52 4.28 4.12
C ILE A 100 -7.49 3.55 3.19
N VAL A 101 -7.80 2.27 3.47
CA VAL A 101 -8.80 1.51 2.72
C VAL A 101 -10.20 2.10 2.91
N GLU A 102 -10.60 2.43 4.14
CA GLU A 102 -11.89 3.09 4.42
C GLU A 102 -12.01 4.42 3.68
N ALA A 103 -10.97 5.26 3.72
CA ALA A 103 -10.95 6.54 3.01
C ALA A 103 -11.02 6.37 1.48
N PHE A 104 -10.39 5.33 0.94
CA PHE A 104 -10.42 4.99 -0.49
C PHE A 104 -11.81 4.50 -0.92
N VAL A 105 -12.39 3.57 -0.18
CA VAL A 105 -13.75 3.06 -0.44
C VAL A 105 -14.80 4.17 -0.33
N ALA A 106 -14.63 5.09 0.62
CA ALA A 106 -15.48 6.26 0.79
C ALA A 106 -15.22 7.39 -0.26
N GLY A 107 -14.26 7.23 -1.18
CA GLY A 107 -13.94 8.23 -2.21
C GLY A 107 -13.27 9.51 -1.67
N GLN A 108 -12.78 9.49 -0.43
CA GLN A 108 -12.04 10.62 0.15
C GLN A 108 -10.65 10.78 -0.48
N VAL A 109 -10.06 9.68 -0.92
CA VAL A 109 -8.84 9.60 -1.74
C VAL A 109 -9.12 8.70 -2.96
N ASN A 110 -8.44 8.93 -4.09
CA ASN A 110 -8.66 8.19 -5.32
C ASN A 110 -7.38 7.54 -5.89
N VAL A 111 -6.23 7.87 -5.33
CA VAL A 111 -4.93 7.23 -5.62
C VAL A 111 -4.30 6.84 -4.28
N ILE A 112 -4.10 5.55 -4.07
CA ILE A 112 -3.43 5.07 -2.85
C ILE A 112 -2.30 4.11 -3.20
N HIS A 113 -1.28 4.07 -2.34
CA HIS A 113 -0.47 2.87 -2.26
C HIS A 113 -1.13 1.90 -1.28
N LEU A 114 -1.14 0.64 -1.63
CA LEU A 114 -1.74 -0.38 -0.79
C LEU A 114 -0.83 -1.61 -0.79
N LEU A 115 -0.78 -2.31 0.34
CA LEU A 115 -0.13 -3.62 0.46
C LEU A 115 -0.68 -4.55 -0.62
N SER A 116 0.19 -5.19 -1.40
CA SER A 116 -0.23 -6.06 -2.51
C SER A 116 -1.22 -7.16 -2.09
N PRO A 117 -1.08 -7.87 -0.94
CA PRO A 117 -2.11 -8.80 -0.49
C PRO A 117 -3.43 -8.14 -0.07
N ALA A 118 -3.38 -6.91 0.44
CA ALA A 118 -4.60 -6.19 0.84
C ALA A 118 -5.49 -5.84 -0.35
N THR A 119 -4.94 -5.74 -1.57
CA THR A 119 -5.73 -5.54 -2.79
C THR A 119 -6.69 -6.69 -3.06
N LEU A 120 -6.27 -7.93 -2.73
CA LEU A 120 -7.13 -9.12 -2.85
C LEU A 120 -8.29 -9.04 -1.84
N TRP A 121 -8.00 -8.63 -0.60
CA TRP A 121 -9.03 -8.46 0.41
C TRP A 121 -10.04 -7.38 0.00
N VAL A 122 -9.58 -6.22 -0.48
CA VAL A 122 -10.46 -5.15 -0.93
C VAL A 122 -11.31 -5.60 -2.10
N ARG A 123 -10.71 -6.20 -3.15
CA ARG A 123 -11.45 -6.58 -4.35
C ARG A 123 -12.39 -7.76 -4.14
N TYR A 124 -11.91 -8.83 -3.51
CA TYR A 124 -12.66 -10.09 -3.43
C TYR A 124 -13.31 -10.32 -2.07
N GLY A 125 -12.71 -9.86 -0.99
CA GLY A 125 -13.26 -9.96 0.37
C GLY A 125 -14.36 -8.92 0.61
N THR A 126 -14.07 -7.64 0.40
CA THR A 126 -15.08 -6.56 0.56
C THR A 126 -15.89 -6.31 -0.72
N ARG A 127 -15.51 -6.91 -1.84
CA ARG A 127 -16.14 -6.76 -3.16
C ARG A 127 -16.13 -5.32 -3.69
N PHE A 128 -15.16 -4.52 -3.29
CA PHE A 128 -15.00 -3.18 -3.83
C PHE A 128 -14.22 -3.24 -5.16
N PRO A 129 -14.79 -2.77 -6.29
CA PRO A 129 -14.19 -2.86 -7.61
C PRO A 129 -13.02 -1.88 -7.75
N ALA A 130 -11.80 -2.40 -7.67
CA ALA A 130 -10.57 -1.63 -7.83
C ALA A 130 -9.47 -2.50 -8.45
N LYS A 131 -8.47 -1.87 -9.06
CA LYS A 131 -7.39 -2.50 -9.83
C LYS A 131 -6.01 -2.02 -9.38
N VAL A 132 -5.05 -2.90 -9.49
CA VAL A 132 -3.63 -2.56 -9.44
C VAL A 132 -3.22 -2.05 -10.83
N VAL A 133 -2.73 -0.81 -10.91
CA VAL A 133 -2.31 -0.20 -12.17
C VAL A 133 -0.80 -0.11 -12.34
N ALA A 134 -0.05 -0.16 -11.22
CA ALA A 134 1.41 -0.22 -11.18
C ALA A 134 1.89 -0.77 -9.84
N TRP A 135 3.11 -1.28 -9.78
CA TRP A 135 3.82 -1.44 -8.52
C TRP A 135 4.44 -0.10 -8.10
N ASN A 136 4.49 0.15 -6.80
CA ASN A 136 5.22 1.31 -6.29
C ASN A 136 6.71 1.01 -6.19
N HIS A 137 7.05 -0.17 -5.69
CA HIS A 137 8.43 -0.59 -5.45
C HIS A 137 8.53 -2.10 -5.29
N VAL A 138 9.77 -2.58 -5.25
CA VAL A 138 10.11 -3.97 -4.91
C VAL A 138 11.03 -4.00 -3.69
N ASN A 139 11.01 -5.11 -2.93
CA ASN A 139 11.75 -5.30 -1.67
C ASN A 139 11.35 -4.27 -0.59
N GLY A 140 12.31 -3.67 0.13
CA GLY A 140 12.06 -2.54 1.05
C GLY A 140 11.42 -2.93 2.38
N SER A 141 11.65 -4.16 2.86
CA SER A 141 11.15 -4.63 4.15
C SER A 141 12.16 -5.57 4.80
N ALA A 142 12.06 -5.77 6.11
CA ALA A 142 12.90 -6.71 6.84
C ALA A 142 12.21 -7.30 8.07
N LEU A 143 12.63 -8.48 8.47
CA LEU A 143 12.41 -9.03 9.80
C LEU A 143 13.48 -8.44 10.73
N THR A 144 13.04 -7.59 11.65
CA THR A 144 13.89 -6.93 12.65
C THR A 144 13.55 -7.47 14.03
N VAL A 145 14.55 -7.79 14.81
CA VAL A 145 14.43 -8.43 16.12
C VAL A 145 15.25 -7.71 17.18
N ALA A 146 14.96 -7.99 18.44
CA ALA A 146 15.77 -7.49 19.56
C ALA A 146 17.24 -7.91 19.40
N PRO A 147 18.23 -7.09 19.84
CA PRO A 147 19.67 -7.33 19.59
C PRO A 147 20.19 -8.68 20.04
N GLY A 148 19.60 -9.26 21.11
CA GLY A 148 19.99 -10.55 21.65
C GLY A 148 19.51 -11.79 20.89
N ILE A 149 18.65 -11.64 19.87
CA ILE A 149 18.11 -12.74 19.07
C ILE A 149 19.00 -12.92 17.82
N ASN A 150 19.61 -14.09 17.65
CA ASN A 150 20.59 -14.34 16.58
C ASN A 150 20.09 -15.27 15.49
N SER A 151 19.01 -16.01 15.73
CA SER A 151 18.46 -16.96 14.77
C SER A 151 16.93 -16.94 14.78
N VAL A 152 16.34 -17.44 13.69
CA VAL A 152 14.88 -17.60 13.60
C VAL A 152 14.35 -18.59 14.65
N ALA A 153 15.12 -19.64 14.96
CA ALA A 153 14.73 -20.64 15.96
C ALA A 153 14.51 -20.03 17.36
N GLU A 154 15.23 -18.97 17.71
CA GLU A 154 15.08 -18.25 18.99
C GLU A 154 13.79 -17.42 19.08
N LEU A 155 13.00 -17.34 18.01
CA LEU A 155 11.69 -16.69 18.02
C LEU A 155 10.59 -17.56 18.63
N GLY A 156 10.83 -18.85 18.82
CA GLY A 156 9.90 -19.75 19.49
C GLY A 156 9.56 -19.30 20.92
N GLY A 157 8.28 -19.36 21.29
CA GLY A 157 7.75 -18.83 22.54
C GLY A 157 7.63 -17.30 22.63
N ARG A 158 7.78 -16.58 21.50
CA ARG A 158 7.81 -15.10 21.48
C ARG A 158 6.67 -14.52 20.65
N THR A 159 6.43 -13.21 20.86
CA THR A 159 5.46 -12.42 20.09
C THR A 159 6.17 -11.54 19.07
N LEU A 160 5.71 -11.59 17.82
CA LEU A 160 6.18 -10.75 16.72
C LEU A 160 5.04 -9.89 16.18
N ALA A 161 5.36 -8.68 15.72
CA ALA A 161 4.38 -7.80 15.10
C ALA A 161 4.44 -7.85 13.57
N ILE A 162 3.25 -7.76 12.96
CA ILE A 162 3.03 -7.56 11.54
C ILE A 162 2.19 -6.29 11.33
N PRO A 163 2.29 -5.58 10.18
CA PRO A 163 1.56 -4.33 9.99
C PRO A 163 0.09 -4.53 9.64
N PHE A 164 -0.28 -5.68 9.12
CA PHE A 164 -1.63 -6.05 8.72
C PHE A 164 -1.69 -7.53 8.37
N TRP A 165 -2.85 -8.17 8.57
CA TRP A 165 -3.02 -9.60 8.23
C TRP A 165 -2.86 -9.86 6.73
N TYR A 166 -3.44 -9.00 5.87
CA TYR A 166 -3.26 -9.05 4.42
C TYR A 166 -2.04 -8.21 4.00
N SER A 167 -0.85 -8.64 4.42
CA SER A 167 0.43 -8.01 4.06
C SER A 167 1.44 -9.04 3.54
N ILE A 168 2.31 -8.61 2.65
CA ILE A 168 3.44 -9.44 2.20
C ILE A 168 4.35 -9.81 3.37
N HIS A 169 4.42 -8.93 4.38
CA HIS A 169 5.16 -9.14 5.62
C HIS A 169 4.66 -10.39 6.36
N ASN A 170 3.33 -10.52 6.53
CA ASN A 170 2.73 -11.70 7.15
C ASN A 170 3.02 -12.97 6.34
N VAL A 171 2.88 -12.90 5.01
CA VAL A 171 3.19 -14.02 4.12
C VAL A 171 4.63 -14.47 4.29
N LEU A 172 5.60 -13.55 4.15
CA LEU A 172 7.03 -13.89 4.24
C LEU A 172 7.44 -14.33 5.65
N LEU A 173 6.92 -13.69 6.70
CA LEU A 173 7.21 -14.10 8.07
C LEU A 173 6.79 -15.55 8.30
N GLN A 174 5.58 -15.92 7.89
CA GLN A 174 5.12 -17.29 8.09
C GLN A 174 5.93 -18.31 7.27
N GLN A 175 6.38 -17.97 6.06
CA GLN A 175 7.30 -18.81 5.31
C GLN A 175 8.63 -18.99 6.07
N ILE A 176 9.21 -17.91 6.60
CA ILE A 176 10.45 -17.95 7.41
C ILE A 176 10.24 -18.82 8.66
N LEU A 177 9.16 -18.63 9.40
CA LEU A 177 8.88 -19.38 10.62
C LEU A 177 8.69 -20.86 10.34
N GLN A 178 7.85 -21.23 9.36
CA GLN A 178 7.58 -22.62 8.99
C GLN A 178 8.82 -23.37 8.50
N ALA A 179 9.68 -22.71 7.70
CA ALA A 179 10.94 -23.29 7.25
C ALA A 179 11.93 -23.58 8.40
N ASN A 180 11.71 -22.96 9.56
CA ASN A 180 12.51 -23.19 10.77
C ASN A 180 11.75 -24.00 11.85
N GLY A 181 10.67 -24.71 11.47
CA GLY A 181 9.90 -25.57 12.38
C GLY A 181 9.04 -24.82 13.39
N LEU A 182 8.83 -23.51 13.19
CA LEU A 182 8.00 -22.67 14.06
C LEU A 182 6.58 -22.54 13.52
N VAL A 183 5.60 -22.52 14.44
CA VAL A 183 4.19 -22.46 14.15
C VAL A 183 3.64 -21.08 14.47
N PRO A 184 3.18 -20.31 13.48
CA PRO A 184 2.52 -19.04 13.72
C PRO A 184 1.16 -19.24 14.39
N VAL A 185 0.92 -18.59 15.50
CA VAL A 185 -0.35 -18.64 16.25
C VAL A 185 -0.88 -17.23 16.51
N THR A 186 -2.15 -17.15 16.89
CA THR A 186 -2.78 -15.94 17.42
C THR A 186 -3.30 -16.24 18.79
N ARG A 187 -2.75 -15.61 19.79
CA ARG A 187 -3.09 -15.78 21.21
C ARG A 187 -3.25 -14.42 21.87
N THR A 188 -3.92 -14.39 23.00
CA THR A 188 -3.91 -13.22 23.89
C THR A 188 -2.49 -12.93 24.37
N ARG A 189 -2.22 -11.68 24.77
CA ARG A 189 -0.89 -11.21 25.13
C ARG A 189 -0.23 -12.04 26.25
N ASP A 190 -1.03 -12.52 27.18
CA ASP A 190 -0.56 -13.25 28.37
C ASP A 190 -0.64 -14.77 28.23
N ALA A 191 -0.92 -15.28 27.02
CA ALA A 191 -1.01 -16.72 26.79
C ALA A 191 0.37 -17.38 26.87
N ASN A 192 0.45 -18.53 27.52
CA ASN A 192 1.63 -19.38 27.47
C ASN A 192 1.79 -19.94 26.06
N LEU A 193 2.93 -19.66 25.45
CA LEU A 193 3.30 -20.19 24.12
C LEU A 193 4.15 -21.44 24.28
N ALA A 194 3.89 -22.44 23.43
CA ALA A 194 4.80 -23.57 23.29
C ALA A 194 6.13 -23.11 22.70
N ARG A 195 7.21 -23.87 22.92
CA ARG A 195 8.56 -23.50 22.47
C ARG A 195 8.68 -23.34 20.94
N ASN A 196 7.80 -23.95 20.17
CA ASN A 196 7.74 -23.84 18.73
C ASN A 196 6.64 -22.89 18.23
N GLU A 197 5.83 -22.31 19.12
CA GLU A 197 4.81 -21.33 18.73
C GLU A 197 5.41 -19.92 18.66
N VAL A 198 4.97 -19.12 17.68
CA VAL A 198 5.25 -17.70 17.56
C VAL A 198 3.93 -16.95 17.47
N ASN A 199 3.66 -16.10 18.46
CA ASN A 199 2.45 -15.32 18.49
C ASN A 199 2.54 -14.11 17.55
N LEU A 200 1.59 -13.95 16.65
CA LEU A 200 1.51 -12.82 15.72
C LEU A 200 0.49 -11.81 16.20
N VAL A 201 0.90 -10.55 16.25
CA VAL A 201 0.03 -9.41 16.58
C VAL A 201 0.11 -8.35 15.50
N VAL A 202 -1.02 -7.67 15.25
CA VAL A 202 -1.04 -6.52 14.34
C VAL A 202 -0.75 -5.25 15.12
N LEU A 203 0.27 -4.50 14.68
CA LEU A 203 0.58 -3.17 15.19
C LEU A 203 0.69 -2.16 14.03
N PRO A 204 0.28 -0.91 14.22
CA PRO A 204 0.63 0.17 13.32
C PRO A 204 2.14 0.26 13.12
N PRO A 205 2.66 0.43 11.91
CA PRO A 205 4.11 0.49 11.66
C PRO A 205 4.86 1.48 12.58
N ALA A 206 4.26 2.64 12.83
CA ALA A 206 4.87 3.68 13.68
C ALA A 206 5.04 3.27 15.16
N GLU A 207 4.34 2.25 15.62
CA GLU A 207 4.41 1.77 17.01
C GLU A 207 5.43 0.63 17.20
N MET A 208 5.89 0.00 16.11
CA MET A 208 6.70 -1.22 16.18
C MET A 208 8.08 -1.01 16.80
N VAL A 209 8.75 0.11 16.49
CA VAL A 209 10.08 0.42 17.03
C VAL A 209 10.01 0.63 18.55
N SER A 210 9.03 1.38 19.02
CA SER A 210 8.82 1.60 20.46
C SER A 210 8.37 0.33 21.17
N ALA A 211 7.54 -0.50 20.55
CA ALA A 211 7.13 -1.80 21.10
C ALA A 211 8.32 -2.76 21.24
N LEU A 212 9.25 -2.76 20.29
CA LEU A 212 10.50 -3.54 20.36
C LEU A 212 11.42 -3.00 21.47
N ALA A 213 11.63 -1.68 21.54
CA ALA A 213 12.43 -1.04 22.58
C ALA A 213 11.87 -1.30 23.99
N GLY A 214 10.55 -1.25 24.14
CA GLY A 214 9.82 -1.56 25.38
C GLY A 214 9.69 -3.06 25.67
N ARG A 215 10.26 -3.93 24.84
CA ARG A 215 10.22 -5.39 24.98
C ARG A 215 8.81 -5.99 25.04
N SER A 216 7.82 -5.30 24.53
CA SER A 216 6.44 -5.82 24.41
C SER A 216 6.29 -6.79 23.23
N ILE A 217 7.22 -6.74 22.29
CA ILE A 217 7.42 -7.71 21.20
C ILE A 217 8.90 -8.08 21.10
N ALA A 218 9.20 -9.26 20.59
CA ALA A 218 10.57 -9.73 20.37
C ALA A 218 11.14 -9.30 18.99
N GLY A 219 10.26 -8.94 18.09
CA GLY A 219 10.61 -8.48 16.76
C GLY A 219 9.36 -8.09 15.96
N PHE A 220 9.61 -7.60 14.76
CA PHE A 220 8.57 -7.25 13.80
C PHE A 220 9.07 -7.46 12.37
N ILE A 221 8.14 -7.62 11.44
CA ILE A 221 8.44 -7.55 10.02
C ILE A 221 7.59 -6.43 9.41
N VAL A 222 8.22 -5.46 8.77
CA VAL A 222 7.54 -4.25 8.31
C VAL A 222 8.30 -3.60 7.16
N ALA A 223 7.60 -2.74 6.41
CA ALA A 223 8.19 -1.85 5.41
C ALA A 223 9.17 -0.85 6.03
N GLU A 224 10.12 -0.40 5.23
CA GLU A 224 11.03 0.68 5.62
C GLU A 224 10.28 2.04 5.76
N PRO A 225 10.76 2.94 6.64
CA PRO A 225 12.11 2.97 7.21
C PRO A 225 12.20 2.47 8.67
N PHE A 226 11.22 1.76 9.19
CA PHE A 226 11.18 1.37 10.61
C PHE A 226 12.28 0.38 10.98
N ASN A 227 12.70 -0.49 10.05
CA ASN A 227 13.85 -1.39 10.28
C ASN A 227 15.14 -0.58 10.42
N ALA A 228 15.39 0.35 9.50
CA ALA A 228 16.54 1.25 9.57
C ALA A 228 16.51 2.13 10.83
N ALA A 229 15.31 2.58 11.26
CA ALA A 229 15.15 3.35 12.49
C ALA A 229 15.51 2.52 13.73
N ALA A 230 15.06 1.26 13.82
CA ALA A 230 15.40 0.36 14.92
C ALA A 230 16.90 0.05 14.99
N GLU A 231 17.55 -0.17 13.83
CA GLU A 231 19.01 -0.34 13.75
C GLU A 231 19.74 0.93 14.19
N THR A 232 19.33 2.10 13.70
CA THR A 232 19.96 3.39 14.02
C THR A 232 19.84 3.73 15.50
N ALA A 233 18.70 3.39 16.11
CA ALA A 233 18.47 3.57 17.55
C ALA A 233 19.13 2.50 18.41
N GLY A 234 19.74 1.45 17.82
CA GLY A 234 20.38 0.34 18.55
C GLY A 234 19.39 -0.56 19.31
N VAL A 235 18.08 -0.43 19.04
CA VAL A 235 17.02 -1.21 19.72
C VAL A 235 16.64 -2.49 18.98
N GLY A 236 17.10 -2.62 17.73
CA GLY A 236 16.84 -3.79 16.89
C GLY A 236 17.96 -4.03 15.89
N LYS A 237 17.99 -5.24 15.36
CA LYS A 237 18.86 -5.64 14.24
C LYS A 237 18.05 -6.37 13.19
N VAL A 238 18.41 -6.21 11.93
CA VAL A 238 17.82 -6.97 10.83
C VAL A 238 18.29 -8.42 10.91
N LEU A 239 17.34 -9.33 11.01
CA LEU A 239 17.59 -10.78 10.99
C LEU A 239 17.45 -11.36 9.58
N ARG A 240 16.54 -10.81 8.76
CA ARG A 240 16.38 -11.23 7.38
C ARG A 240 15.80 -10.09 6.53
N LEU A 241 16.39 -9.79 5.40
CA LEU A 241 15.83 -8.89 4.41
C LEU A 241 14.71 -9.61 3.62
N SER A 242 13.59 -8.94 3.38
CA SER A 242 12.45 -9.55 2.67
C SER A 242 12.77 -9.91 1.21
N GLY A 243 13.57 -9.08 0.53
CA GLY A 243 14.04 -9.34 -0.82
C GLY A 243 15.00 -10.54 -0.91
N ASP A 244 15.54 -11.00 0.22
CA ASP A 244 16.35 -12.20 0.31
C ASP A 244 15.53 -13.48 0.54
N VAL A 245 14.22 -13.33 0.78
CA VAL A 245 13.25 -14.42 0.87
C VAL A 245 12.48 -14.58 -0.43
N TRP A 246 12.03 -13.46 -1.00
CA TRP A 246 11.38 -13.44 -2.30
C TRP A 246 11.99 -12.31 -3.14
N LYS A 247 12.77 -12.71 -4.15
CA LYS A 247 13.52 -11.78 -4.99
C LYS A 247 12.61 -10.81 -5.71
N ASN A 248 12.83 -9.52 -5.50
CA ASN A 248 12.07 -8.42 -6.13
C ASN A 248 10.55 -8.53 -5.95
N HIS A 249 10.10 -9.01 -4.79
CA HIS A 249 8.67 -9.02 -4.48
C HIS A 249 8.12 -7.59 -4.40
N ALA A 250 6.89 -7.37 -4.85
CA ALA A 250 6.19 -6.12 -4.58
C ALA A 250 5.71 -6.11 -3.12
N CYS A 251 5.91 -4.99 -2.41
CA CYS A 251 5.26 -4.77 -1.13
C CYS A 251 3.99 -3.94 -1.32
N CYS A 252 4.12 -2.72 -1.83
CA CYS A 252 2.99 -1.87 -2.12
C CYS A 252 2.83 -1.59 -3.62
N VAL A 253 1.58 -1.37 -3.99
CA VAL A 253 1.14 -1.14 -5.37
C VAL A 253 0.27 0.11 -5.45
N THR A 254 0.21 0.75 -6.60
CA THR A 254 -0.75 1.82 -6.89
C THR A 254 -2.11 1.20 -7.20
N PHE A 255 -3.12 1.64 -6.46
CA PHE A 255 -4.47 1.08 -6.50
C PHE A 255 -5.50 2.16 -6.83
N LEU A 256 -6.33 1.92 -7.85
CA LEU A 256 -7.36 2.82 -8.34
C LEU A 256 -8.72 2.11 -8.37
N ALA A 257 -9.81 2.88 -8.17
CA ALA A 257 -11.15 2.35 -8.35
C ALA A 257 -11.43 2.03 -9.84
N GLU A 258 -12.11 0.92 -10.11
CA GLU A 258 -12.47 0.52 -11.48
C GLU A 258 -13.31 1.57 -12.20
N ARG A 259 -14.18 2.26 -11.45
CA ARG A 259 -14.95 3.38 -11.99
C ARG A 259 -14.06 4.47 -12.57
N ASP A 260 -13.00 4.85 -11.84
CA ASP A 260 -12.07 5.91 -12.27
C ASP A 260 -11.30 5.51 -13.53
N ILE A 261 -10.98 4.22 -13.63
CA ILE A 261 -10.31 3.63 -14.81
C ILE A 261 -11.25 3.62 -16.03
N ALA A 262 -12.51 3.23 -15.82
CA ALA A 262 -13.50 3.09 -16.89
C ALA A 262 -14.01 4.45 -17.41
N GLU A 263 -14.36 5.35 -16.49
CA GLU A 263 -14.93 6.65 -16.84
C GLU A 263 -13.86 7.67 -17.26
N ARG A 264 -12.61 7.50 -16.80
CA ARG A 264 -11.51 8.46 -16.98
C ARG A 264 -10.18 7.77 -17.32
N PRO A 265 -10.13 6.98 -18.39
CA PRO A 265 -8.90 6.23 -18.73
C PRO A 265 -7.69 7.12 -19.02
N GLU A 266 -7.89 8.32 -19.56
CA GLU A 266 -6.81 9.29 -19.78
C GLU A 266 -6.28 9.85 -18.47
N TRP A 267 -7.13 10.12 -17.48
CA TRP A 267 -6.73 10.52 -16.14
C TRP A 267 -5.90 9.41 -15.48
N ALA A 268 -6.35 8.17 -15.55
CA ALA A 268 -5.61 7.02 -15.01
C ALA A 268 -4.25 6.84 -15.70
N GLN A 269 -4.17 7.08 -17.01
CA GLN A 269 -2.91 7.06 -17.77
C GLN A 269 -1.95 8.15 -17.27
N ARG A 270 -2.42 9.39 -17.17
CA ARG A 270 -1.61 10.54 -16.72
C ARG A 270 -1.12 10.36 -15.28
N VAL A 271 -1.99 9.86 -14.38
CA VAL A 271 -1.60 9.50 -13.01
C VAL A 271 -0.48 8.46 -13.02
N THR A 272 -0.62 7.40 -13.82
CA THR A 272 0.40 6.34 -13.91
C THR A 272 1.70 6.87 -14.53
N ASN A 273 1.64 7.75 -15.53
CA ASN A 273 2.82 8.40 -16.11
C ASN A 273 3.61 9.17 -15.06
N ALA A 274 2.94 10.02 -14.26
CA ALA A 274 3.58 10.80 -13.20
C ALA A 274 4.29 9.90 -12.18
N ILE A 275 3.64 8.80 -11.77
CA ILE A 275 4.20 7.83 -10.81
C ILE A 275 5.43 7.13 -11.40
N VAL A 276 5.36 6.63 -12.63
CA VAL A 276 6.48 5.92 -13.29
C VAL A 276 7.67 6.86 -13.52
N ARG A 277 7.43 8.14 -13.88
CA ARG A 277 8.48 9.16 -13.96
C ARG A 277 9.14 9.42 -12.60
N ALA A 278 8.33 9.47 -11.52
CA ALA A 278 8.85 9.62 -10.16
C ALA A 278 9.73 8.43 -9.75
N GLN A 279 9.33 7.21 -10.11
CA GLN A 279 10.12 6.00 -9.86
C GLN A 279 11.47 6.06 -10.56
N LEU A 280 11.49 6.39 -11.85
CA LEU A 280 12.72 6.52 -12.63
C LEU A 280 13.63 7.60 -12.04
N TRP A 281 13.06 8.76 -11.70
CA TRP A 281 13.82 9.84 -11.08
C TRP A 281 14.41 9.40 -9.73
N THR A 282 13.64 8.73 -8.88
CA THR A 282 14.09 8.27 -7.55
C THR A 282 15.27 7.31 -7.67
N ARG A 283 15.27 6.43 -8.65
CA ARG A 283 16.37 5.46 -8.89
C ARG A 283 17.72 6.14 -9.14
N SER A 284 17.72 7.36 -9.68
CA SER A 284 18.92 8.15 -9.97
C SER A 284 19.20 9.25 -8.93
N ASN A 285 18.25 9.56 -8.01
CA ASN A 285 18.33 10.67 -7.08
C ASN A 285 17.98 10.25 -5.65
N GLN A 286 18.54 9.16 -5.18
CA GLN A 286 18.14 8.50 -3.92
C GLN A 286 18.34 9.38 -2.68
N LEU A 287 19.45 10.09 -2.58
CA LEU A 287 19.71 10.99 -1.45
C LEU A 287 18.79 12.22 -1.46
N GLU A 288 18.49 12.75 -2.65
CA GLU A 288 17.52 13.83 -2.79
C GLU A 288 16.11 13.36 -2.44
N ALA A 289 15.72 12.17 -2.86
CA ALA A 289 14.45 11.56 -2.47
C ALA A 289 14.37 11.35 -0.95
N ALA A 290 15.45 10.89 -0.32
CA ALA A 290 15.50 10.75 1.14
C ALA A 290 15.27 12.08 1.87
N LYS A 291 15.92 13.15 1.39
CA LYS A 291 15.73 14.50 1.94
C LYS A 291 14.28 14.98 1.74
N LEU A 292 13.76 14.85 0.53
CA LEU A 292 12.41 15.26 0.15
C LEU A 292 11.31 14.59 0.99
N LEU A 293 11.51 13.33 1.34
CA LEU A 293 10.54 12.58 2.17
C LEU A 293 10.66 12.88 3.66
N SER A 294 11.75 13.48 4.10
CA SER A 294 12.11 13.59 5.52
C SER A 294 11.31 14.66 6.27
N SER A 295 11.43 14.61 7.60
CA SER A 295 10.92 15.66 8.49
C SER A 295 11.64 17.01 8.35
N ALA A 296 12.80 17.04 7.69
CA ALA A 296 13.57 18.24 7.44
C ALA A 296 13.16 18.99 6.16
N ASP A 297 12.34 18.37 5.29
CA ASP A 297 11.78 19.00 4.09
C ASP A 297 10.51 19.79 4.44
N ASP A 298 10.22 20.84 3.66
CA ASP A 298 9.03 21.69 3.87
C ASP A 298 7.71 20.93 3.70
N ASN A 299 7.69 19.88 2.87
CA ASN A 299 6.52 19.04 2.68
C ASN A 299 6.19 18.18 3.92
N LYS A 300 7.21 17.78 4.70
CA LYS A 300 7.08 16.97 5.92
C LYS A 300 6.24 15.71 5.69
N TYR A 301 6.51 14.99 4.60
CA TYR A 301 5.73 13.80 4.25
C TYR A 301 5.85 12.68 5.29
N THR A 302 7.02 12.54 5.90
CA THR A 302 7.23 11.56 6.96
C THR A 302 7.87 12.18 8.20
N PRO A 303 7.70 11.57 9.39
CA PRO A 303 8.36 12.04 10.61
C PRO A 303 9.83 11.61 10.70
N HIS A 304 10.35 10.90 9.71
CA HIS A 304 11.70 10.30 9.75
C HIS A 304 12.78 11.33 9.39
N ASN A 305 13.94 11.19 10.03
CA ASN A 305 15.07 12.05 9.69
C ASN A 305 15.74 11.62 8.37
N PRO A 306 16.48 12.55 7.70
CA PRO A 306 17.11 12.26 6.42
C PRO A 306 18.10 11.09 6.45
N GLN A 307 18.82 10.88 7.56
CA GLN A 307 19.83 9.85 7.69
C GLN A 307 19.20 8.45 7.69
N VAL A 308 18.07 8.26 8.38
CA VAL A 308 17.32 6.99 8.37
C VAL A 308 16.80 6.69 6.96
N LEU A 309 16.25 7.71 6.28
CA LEU A 309 15.75 7.54 4.91
C LEU A 309 16.88 7.30 3.90
N ALA A 310 18.03 7.97 4.05
CA ALA A 310 19.20 7.74 3.23
C ALA A 310 19.75 6.32 3.41
N LYS A 311 19.76 5.78 4.64
CA LYS A 311 20.13 4.38 4.92
C LYS A 311 19.26 3.40 4.14
N VAL A 312 17.97 3.72 3.94
CA VAL A 312 17.05 2.87 3.17
C VAL A 312 17.22 3.03 1.66
N LEU A 313 17.20 4.27 1.18
CA LEU A 313 17.11 4.57 -0.25
C LEU A 313 18.45 4.47 -0.96
N ALA A 314 19.56 4.80 -0.27
CA ALA A 314 20.88 4.92 -0.87
C ALA A 314 21.88 3.83 -0.45
N THR A 315 21.51 2.86 0.40
CA THR A 315 22.39 1.76 0.77
C THR A 315 22.63 0.83 -0.43
N THR A 316 23.89 0.62 -0.75
CA THR A 316 24.37 -0.31 -1.77
C THR A 316 25.37 -1.33 -1.22
N ASP A 317 25.88 -1.13 -0.01
CA ASP A 317 26.76 -2.05 0.68
C ASP A 317 25.98 -3.02 1.57
N TYR A 318 26.06 -4.30 1.27
CA TYR A 318 25.39 -5.39 1.98
C TYR A 318 26.35 -6.28 2.78
N ALA A 319 27.65 -5.97 2.83
CA ALA A 319 28.64 -6.81 3.47
C ALA A 319 28.28 -7.14 4.94
N SER A 320 27.76 -6.18 5.69
CA SER A 320 27.32 -6.39 7.08
C SER A 320 26.07 -7.30 7.17
N TYR A 321 25.13 -7.17 6.23
CA TYR A 321 23.94 -8.03 6.17
C TYR A 321 24.28 -9.45 5.68
N GLU A 322 25.25 -9.60 4.79
CA GLU A 322 25.78 -10.90 4.36
C GLU A 322 26.51 -11.58 5.51
N ALA A 323 27.40 -10.87 6.21
CA ALA A 323 28.12 -11.39 7.35
C ALA A 323 27.22 -11.84 8.51
N SER A 324 26.10 -11.12 8.75
CA SER A 324 25.13 -11.48 9.78
C SER A 324 24.11 -12.55 9.33
N GLY A 325 24.10 -12.92 8.05
CA GLY A 325 23.11 -13.84 7.47
C GLY A 325 21.73 -13.23 7.23
N ALA A 326 21.59 -11.91 7.33
CA ALA A 326 20.38 -11.19 6.98
C ALA A 326 20.15 -11.14 5.47
N ALA A 327 21.23 -11.17 4.69
CA ALA A 327 21.26 -11.37 3.24
C ALA A 327 22.07 -12.62 2.92
N ARG A 328 21.43 -13.71 2.52
CA ARG A 328 22.05 -15.02 2.25
C ARG A 328 22.31 -15.24 0.77
N ASN A 329 21.45 -14.67 -0.09
CA ASN A 329 21.49 -14.84 -1.53
C ASN A 329 22.34 -13.74 -2.17
N LYS A 330 23.65 -13.97 -2.27
CA LYS A 330 24.59 -13.02 -2.86
C LYS A 330 24.16 -12.62 -4.28
N GLY A 331 24.28 -11.33 -4.57
CA GLY A 331 23.90 -10.77 -5.87
C GLY A 331 22.40 -10.56 -6.09
N TRP A 332 21.55 -10.88 -5.13
CA TRP A 332 20.12 -10.52 -5.22
C TRP A 332 19.85 -9.06 -4.88
N HIS A 333 20.69 -8.48 -4.02
CA HIS A 333 20.50 -7.14 -3.49
C HIS A 333 21.41 -6.15 -4.21
N GLN A 334 20.82 -5.35 -5.08
CA GLN A 334 21.47 -4.14 -5.62
C GLN A 334 21.04 -2.90 -4.84
N ARG A 335 19.84 -2.95 -4.24
CA ARG A 335 19.24 -1.88 -3.45
C ARG A 335 18.32 -2.48 -2.37
N ARG A 336 18.29 -1.85 -1.21
CA ARG A 336 17.40 -2.26 -0.10
C ARG A 336 15.93 -2.13 -0.49
N ILE A 337 15.59 -1.08 -1.22
CA ILE A 337 14.33 -0.85 -1.92
C ILE A 337 14.63 -0.41 -3.35
N ASP A 338 13.92 -0.91 -4.36
CA ASP A 338 14.03 -0.44 -5.74
C ASP A 338 12.64 -0.12 -6.31
N PHE A 339 12.61 0.81 -7.25
CA PHE A 339 11.38 1.36 -7.78
C PHE A 339 11.12 0.81 -9.20
N GLN A 340 10.55 -0.39 -9.25
CA GLN A 340 10.17 -1.09 -10.48
C GLN A 340 8.64 -1.06 -10.63
N PRO A 341 8.10 -0.47 -11.71
CA PRO A 341 6.66 -0.20 -11.82
C PRO A 341 5.81 -1.37 -12.30
N TYR A 342 6.38 -2.41 -12.92
CA TYR A 342 5.61 -3.40 -13.66
C TYR A 342 5.04 -4.51 -12.78
N PRO A 343 3.69 -4.71 -12.80
CA PRO A 343 3.01 -5.72 -11.99
C PRO A 343 2.98 -7.08 -12.69
N PHE A 344 4.04 -7.89 -12.51
CA PHE A 344 4.14 -9.21 -13.12
C PHE A 344 2.99 -10.13 -12.73
N ALA A 345 2.37 -10.78 -13.72
CA ALA A 345 1.30 -11.77 -13.51
C ALA A 345 1.78 -12.95 -12.65
N SER A 346 3.02 -13.42 -12.88
CA SER A 346 3.66 -14.50 -12.11
C SER A 346 3.69 -14.20 -10.61
N TYR A 347 3.98 -12.95 -10.25
CA TYR A 347 3.97 -12.51 -8.86
C TYR A 347 2.57 -12.59 -8.25
N THR A 348 1.55 -12.09 -8.96
CA THR A 348 0.17 -12.11 -8.46
C THR A 348 -0.33 -13.54 -8.29
N GLU A 349 -0.01 -14.44 -9.23
CA GLU A 349 -0.34 -15.85 -9.13
C GLU A 349 0.31 -16.50 -7.91
N GLU A 350 1.61 -16.27 -7.70
CA GLU A 350 2.33 -16.85 -6.56
C GLU A 350 1.85 -16.25 -5.23
N LEU A 351 1.57 -14.94 -5.19
CA LEU A 351 1.01 -14.28 -4.02
C LEU A 351 -0.32 -14.92 -3.58
N VAL A 352 -1.20 -15.23 -4.52
CA VAL A 352 -2.47 -15.92 -4.21
C VAL A 352 -2.21 -17.28 -3.60
N ARG A 353 -1.32 -18.10 -4.21
CA ARG A 353 -0.97 -19.44 -3.71
C ARG A 353 -0.39 -19.39 -2.28
N LEU A 354 0.47 -18.41 -2.02
CA LEU A 354 1.07 -18.24 -0.69
C LEU A 354 0.04 -17.75 0.32
N LEU A 355 -0.80 -16.77 -0.05
CA LEU A 355 -1.80 -16.20 0.84
C LEU A 355 -2.88 -17.23 1.23
N GLN A 356 -3.24 -18.16 0.34
CA GLN A 356 -4.14 -19.29 0.63
C GLN A 356 -3.60 -20.20 1.74
N LYS A 357 -2.27 -20.24 1.93
CA LYS A 357 -1.58 -21.05 2.96
C LYS A 357 -1.20 -20.21 4.19
N THR A 358 -1.37 -18.91 4.12
CA THR A 358 -0.98 -17.98 5.18
C THR A 358 -2.12 -17.84 6.20
N ARG A 359 -1.80 -17.93 7.48
CA ARG A 359 -2.74 -17.61 8.54
C ARG A 359 -3.11 -16.13 8.50
N VAL A 360 -4.40 -15.88 8.37
CA VAL A 360 -5.01 -14.55 8.38
C VAL A 360 -6.20 -14.61 9.33
N GLU A 361 -6.37 -13.58 10.14
CA GLU A 361 -7.54 -13.45 11.01
C GLU A 361 -8.74 -12.84 10.25
N GLY A 362 -9.94 -13.26 10.64
CA GLY A 362 -11.20 -12.81 10.05
C GLY A 362 -11.74 -13.79 9.00
N ASP A 363 -12.69 -13.32 8.18
CA ASP A 363 -13.26 -14.13 7.09
C ASP A 363 -12.26 -14.26 5.94
N THR A 364 -11.78 -15.46 5.75
CA THR A 364 -10.86 -15.86 4.68
C THR A 364 -11.48 -16.80 3.65
N GLY A 365 -12.79 -17.10 3.78
CA GLY A 365 -13.48 -18.04 2.91
C GLY A 365 -13.41 -17.68 1.42
N PHE A 366 -13.30 -16.41 1.09
CA PHE A 366 -13.11 -15.97 -0.29
C PHE A 366 -11.75 -16.39 -0.87
N LEU A 367 -10.66 -16.40 -0.07
CA LEU A 367 -9.30 -16.73 -0.54
C LEU A 367 -9.22 -18.12 -1.14
N GLN A 368 -9.86 -19.12 -0.50
CA GLN A 368 -9.80 -20.51 -0.93
C GLN A 368 -10.49 -20.75 -2.28
N LYS A 369 -11.35 -19.81 -2.69
CA LYS A 369 -12.09 -19.86 -3.96
C LYS A 369 -11.37 -19.14 -5.11
N LEU A 370 -10.28 -18.43 -4.83
CA LEU A 370 -9.57 -17.66 -5.84
C LEU A 370 -8.69 -18.56 -6.71
N ASP A 371 -8.89 -18.52 -8.01
CA ASP A 371 -7.96 -19.07 -8.98
C ASP A 371 -6.80 -18.07 -9.21
N PRO A 372 -5.53 -18.45 -9.00
CA PRO A 372 -4.40 -17.54 -9.13
C PRO A 372 -4.29 -16.86 -10.51
N ARG A 373 -4.56 -17.61 -11.59
CA ARG A 373 -4.47 -17.08 -12.95
C ARG A 373 -5.62 -16.13 -13.26
N PHE A 374 -6.81 -16.42 -12.74
CA PHE A 374 -7.94 -15.49 -12.82
C PHE A 374 -7.60 -14.18 -12.12
N VAL A 375 -7.10 -14.23 -10.88
CA VAL A 375 -6.75 -13.04 -10.10
C VAL A 375 -5.68 -12.20 -10.80
N ALA A 376 -4.65 -12.82 -11.38
CA ALA A 376 -3.61 -12.09 -12.09
C ALA A 376 -4.15 -11.28 -13.27
N ARG A 377 -5.17 -11.79 -13.97
CA ARG A 377 -5.82 -11.09 -15.09
C ARG A 377 -6.89 -10.09 -14.64
N ASP A 378 -7.60 -10.39 -13.54
CA ASP A 378 -8.73 -9.60 -13.10
C ASP A 378 -8.33 -8.45 -12.17
N LEU A 379 -7.36 -8.65 -11.28
CA LEU A 379 -6.91 -7.63 -10.32
C LEU A 379 -6.02 -6.58 -10.97
N VAL A 380 -5.23 -6.95 -11.97
CA VAL A 380 -4.18 -6.11 -12.56
C VAL A 380 -4.65 -5.52 -13.89
N ASP A 381 -4.50 -4.20 -14.03
CA ASP A 381 -4.65 -3.50 -15.31
C ASP A 381 -3.31 -2.87 -15.71
N ASP A 382 -2.49 -3.62 -16.44
CA ASP A 382 -1.14 -3.21 -16.83
C ASP A 382 -1.07 -2.31 -18.08
N ARG A 383 -2.22 -1.99 -18.70
CA ARG A 383 -2.28 -1.17 -19.93
C ARG A 383 -1.63 0.19 -19.73
N PHE A 384 -1.85 0.81 -18.58
CA PHE A 384 -1.36 2.15 -18.25
C PHE A 384 0.15 2.15 -17.98
N VAL A 385 0.63 1.21 -17.18
CA VAL A 385 2.05 1.15 -16.81
C VAL A 385 2.93 0.72 -17.99
N ARG A 386 2.43 -0.12 -18.90
CA ARG A 386 3.15 -0.46 -20.15
C ARG A 386 3.41 0.78 -20.99
N LYS A 387 2.41 1.63 -21.20
CA LYS A 387 2.55 2.88 -21.93
C LYS A 387 3.47 3.86 -21.20
N ALA A 388 3.32 3.97 -19.86
CA ALA A 388 4.17 4.84 -19.06
C ALA A 388 5.65 4.41 -19.10
N ILE A 389 5.94 3.11 -18.98
CA ILE A 389 7.30 2.56 -19.13
C ILE A 389 7.88 2.87 -20.50
N ALA A 390 7.10 2.64 -21.57
CA ALA A 390 7.52 2.92 -22.94
C ALA A 390 7.89 4.39 -23.14
N SER A 391 7.15 5.32 -22.51
CA SER A 391 7.38 6.77 -22.64
C SER A 391 8.67 7.27 -21.96
N VAL A 392 9.30 6.48 -21.09
CA VAL A 392 10.48 6.86 -20.30
C VAL A 392 11.71 5.99 -20.58
N GLY A 393 11.80 5.38 -21.78
CA GLY A 393 12.96 4.61 -22.20
C GLY A 393 12.78 3.09 -22.15
N GLY A 394 11.57 2.62 -21.89
CA GLY A 394 11.21 1.20 -21.93
C GLY A 394 11.63 0.41 -20.68
N PRO A 395 11.42 -0.93 -20.69
CA PRO A 395 11.67 -1.80 -19.52
C PRO A 395 13.11 -1.75 -19.01
N GLY A 396 14.10 -1.59 -19.90
CA GLY A 396 15.52 -1.51 -19.56
C GLY A 396 15.88 -0.38 -18.61
N ALA A 397 15.15 0.77 -18.65
CA ALA A 397 15.35 1.89 -17.73
C ALA A 397 15.11 1.51 -16.27
N PHE A 398 14.32 0.47 -16.03
CA PHE A 398 14.03 -0.07 -14.70
C PHE A 398 14.77 -1.38 -14.39
N GLY A 399 15.63 -1.87 -15.30
CA GLY A 399 16.26 -3.19 -15.16
C GLY A 399 15.26 -4.35 -15.30
N LEU A 400 14.15 -4.12 -16.02
CA LEU A 400 13.13 -5.12 -16.28
C LEU A 400 13.43 -5.88 -17.58
N PRO A 401 13.01 -7.15 -17.70
CA PRO A 401 13.10 -7.89 -18.95
C PRO A 401 12.23 -7.22 -20.04
N THR A 402 12.69 -7.27 -21.28
CA THR A 402 12.04 -6.60 -22.43
C THR A 402 10.66 -7.16 -22.74
N ASP A 403 10.46 -8.46 -22.52
CA ASP A 403 9.18 -9.15 -22.70
C ASP A 403 8.22 -8.97 -21.52
N LEU A 404 8.71 -8.33 -20.42
CA LEU A 404 7.96 -8.16 -19.19
C LEU A 404 7.44 -9.49 -18.59
N LEU A 405 8.20 -10.56 -18.79
CA LEU A 405 7.97 -11.86 -18.19
C LEU A 405 9.06 -12.17 -17.17
N ARG A 406 8.71 -12.84 -16.10
CA ARG A 406 9.67 -13.34 -15.13
C ARG A 406 9.19 -14.60 -14.43
N LYS A 407 10.15 -15.35 -13.88
CA LYS A 407 9.90 -16.45 -12.97
C LYS A 407 10.08 -15.98 -11.54
N GLU A 408 9.17 -16.31 -10.66
CA GLU A 408 9.31 -15.98 -9.24
C GLU A 408 10.36 -16.86 -8.59
N ILE A 409 11.19 -16.26 -7.70
CA ILE A 409 12.26 -16.94 -7.00
C ILE A 409 12.12 -16.67 -5.51
N LEU A 410 11.82 -17.74 -4.77
CA LEU A 410 11.73 -17.74 -3.32
C LEU A 410 12.84 -18.62 -2.74
N ALA A 411 13.49 -18.14 -1.66
CA ALA A 411 14.53 -18.85 -0.91
C ALA A 411 14.38 -18.52 0.58
N VAL A 412 13.85 -19.45 1.34
CA VAL A 412 13.54 -19.27 2.76
C VAL A 412 14.71 -19.73 3.64
#